data_e595d8b322abafa23044903ad9cf49aa
#
_entry.id   e595d8b322abafa23044903ad9cf49aa
#
_cell.length_a   1.000
_cell.length_b   1.000
_cell.length_c   1.000
_cell.angle_alpha   90.00
_cell.angle_beta   90.00
_cell.angle_gamma   90.00
#
_symmetry.space_group_name_H-M   'P 1'
#
loop_
_entity.id
_entity.type
_entity.pdbx_description
1 polymer ?
#
loop_
_entity_poly.entity_id
_entity_poly.type
_entity_poly.pdbx_seq_one_letter_code
_entity_poly.pdbx_strand_id
1 'polypeptide(L)'
;MKGIVLAGGSGTRLYPITKGISKQLIPIFDKPMIYYPVSVLMLAGIREILIISTPHDLPGFKRLLGDGSDIGVKFEYAEQPSPDGLAQAFIIGEKFIGNDSVCLVLGDNIFYGSGFSSLLRQSVENAEKHNLATVFGYYVNDPERYGVAEFDSQGNCLSIEEKPENPKSNYAVVGLYFYPNSVVEIAKNIKPSARGELEITTVNQVYLEREKLKVLPLQRGFAWLDTGTHDSLSEASTFIEVIEKRQGLKVACLEEIAYKRGWISIEQVHELAKPMIKNGYGQYLMNLK
;
A
#
# COMPACT_ATOMS: atom_id res chain seq x y z
N MET A 1 2.58 -15.15 -3.87
CA MET A 1 1.99 -13.79 -4.12
C MET A 1 3.09 -12.79 -4.33
N LYS A 2 2.91 -11.83 -5.23
CA LYS A 2 3.80 -10.68 -5.47
C LYS A 2 3.17 -9.37 -5.02
N GLY A 3 3.98 -8.35 -4.76
CA GLY A 3 3.51 -7.04 -4.33
C GLY A 3 3.77 -5.95 -5.35
N ILE A 4 2.86 -4.99 -5.48
CA ILE A 4 3.05 -3.77 -6.26
C ILE A 4 2.82 -2.58 -5.35
N VAL A 5 3.76 -1.65 -5.32
CA VAL A 5 3.56 -0.31 -4.76
C VAL A 5 3.40 0.65 -5.92
N LEU A 6 2.23 1.26 -6.04
CA LEU A 6 1.99 2.30 -7.04
C LEU A 6 2.32 3.67 -6.43
N ALA A 7 3.48 4.19 -6.80
CA ALA A 7 4.06 5.44 -6.30
C ALA A 7 4.15 6.49 -7.42
N GLY A 8 3.11 6.56 -8.25
CA GLY A 8 2.97 7.52 -9.34
C GLY A 8 2.17 8.75 -8.94
N GLY A 9 1.85 9.57 -9.96
CA GLY A 9 1.02 10.77 -9.83
C GLY A 9 1.83 12.06 -9.76
N SER A 10 1.21 13.17 -10.19
CA SER A 10 1.86 14.49 -10.29
C SER A 10 2.08 15.21 -8.96
N GLY A 11 1.40 14.76 -7.89
CA GLY A 11 1.50 15.37 -6.56
C GLY A 11 1.12 16.85 -6.48
N THR A 12 0.41 17.40 -7.46
CA THR A 12 0.15 18.84 -7.61
C THR A 12 -0.55 19.48 -6.40
N ARG A 13 -1.35 18.72 -5.66
CA ARG A 13 -2.01 19.16 -4.43
C ARG A 13 -1.03 19.52 -3.31
N LEU A 14 0.22 19.02 -3.37
CA LEU A 14 1.28 19.29 -2.40
C LEU A 14 2.34 20.29 -2.93
N TYR A 15 2.06 21.00 -4.01
CA TYR A 15 2.94 22.08 -4.44
C TYR A 15 3.07 23.15 -3.32
N PRO A 16 4.28 23.73 -3.14
CA PRO A 16 5.50 23.60 -3.97
C PRO A 16 6.39 22.39 -3.62
N ILE A 17 6.13 21.61 -2.55
CA ILE A 17 7.01 20.54 -2.08
C ILE A 17 7.30 19.52 -3.19
N THR A 18 6.27 19.04 -3.85
CA THR A 18 6.36 18.01 -4.90
C THR A 18 6.84 18.53 -6.26
N LYS A 19 7.29 19.79 -6.35
CA LYS A 19 8.07 20.26 -7.51
C LYS A 19 9.50 19.71 -7.52
N GLY A 20 10.05 19.39 -6.36
CA GLY A 20 11.43 18.96 -6.20
C GLY A 20 11.60 17.50 -5.78
N ILE A 21 10.54 16.87 -5.32
CA ILE A 21 10.58 15.50 -4.80
C ILE A 21 9.26 14.78 -5.03
N SER A 22 9.32 13.50 -5.34
CA SER A 22 8.11 12.64 -5.36
C SER A 22 7.39 12.69 -4.01
N LYS A 23 6.05 12.72 -4.04
CA LYS A 23 5.21 12.68 -2.83
C LYS A 23 5.63 11.56 -1.87
N GLN A 24 5.85 10.37 -2.39
CA GLN A 24 6.13 9.18 -1.59
C GLN A 24 7.57 9.15 -1.03
N LEU A 25 8.43 10.11 -1.41
CA LEU A 25 9.75 10.33 -0.81
C LEU A 25 9.75 11.41 0.28
N ILE A 26 8.63 12.12 0.48
CA ILE A 26 8.47 13.09 1.58
C ILE A 26 8.54 12.30 2.91
N PRO A 27 9.23 12.82 3.93
CA PRO A 27 9.29 12.17 5.23
C PRO A 27 7.91 12.20 5.93
N ILE A 28 7.55 11.08 6.53
CA ILE A 28 6.50 10.96 7.54
C ILE A 28 7.22 10.63 8.85
N PHE A 29 7.37 11.64 9.69
CA PHE A 29 8.15 11.64 10.91
C PHE A 29 9.63 11.34 10.65
N ASP A 30 10.12 10.11 10.81
CA ASP A 30 11.53 9.76 10.80
C ASP A 30 11.98 8.92 9.58
N LYS A 31 11.07 8.66 8.63
CA LYS A 31 11.35 7.86 7.44
C LYS A 31 10.53 8.30 6.22
N PRO A 32 10.95 7.99 4.99
CA PRO A 32 10.19 8.31 3.79
C PRO A 32 8.83 7.61 3.76
N MET A 33 7.81 8.28 3.22
CA MET A 33 6.44 7.78 3.11
C MET A 33 6.35 6.38 2.48
N ILE A 34 7.17 6.08 1.47
CA ILE A 34 7.16 4.79 0.78
C ILE A 34 7.44 3.59 1.70
N TYR A 35 8.08 3.80 2.86
CA TYR A 35 8.34 2.73 3.82
C TYR A 35 7.06 2.13 4.38
N TYR A 36 6.00 2.94 4.53
CA TYR A 36 4.72 2.48 5.07
C TYR A 36 4.02 1.47 4.15
N PRO A 37 3.75 1.75 2.86
CA PRO A 37 3.17 0.75 1.98
C PRO A 37 4.10 -0.45 1.74
N VAL A 38 5.43 -0.26 1.65
CA VAL A 38 6.38 -1.39 1.57
C VAL A 38 6.25 -2.28 2.81
N SER A 39 6.16 -1.69 4.01
CA SER A 39 5.99 -2.45 5.26
C SER A 39 4.73 -3.31 5.27
N VAL A 40 3.62 -2.83 4.67
CA VAL A 40 2.37 -3.59 4.54
C VAL A 40 2.59 -4.86 3.74
N LEU A 41 3.28 -4.77 2.59
CA LEU A 41 3.62 -5.93 1.78
C LEU A 41 4.52 -6.92 2.54
N MET A 42 5.54 -6.42 3.24
CA MET A 42 6.41 -7.24 4.08
C MET A 42 5.65 -7.91 5.23
N LEU A 43 4.72 -7.19 5.88
CA LEU A 43 3.82 -7.75 6.90
C LEU A 43 2.85 -8.81 6.35
N ALA A 44 2.48 -8.73 5.08
CA ALA A 44 1.75 -9.78 4.38
C ALA A 44 2.62 -11.01 4.03
N GLY A 45 3.94 -10.93 4.22
CA GLY A 45 4.89 -12.01 3.89
C GLY A 45 5.39 -11.96 2.44
N ILE A 46 5.14 -10.85 1.74
CA ILE A 46 5.52 -10.67 0.34
C ILE A 46 6.97 -10.18 0.28
N ARG A 47 7.80 -10.86 -0.53
CA ARG A 47 9.23 -10.58 -0.67
C ARG A 47 9.63 -10.08 -2.06
N GLU A 48 8.83 -10.33 -3.08
CA GLU A 48 9.03 -9.79 -4.43
C GLU A 48 8.09 -8.60 -4.61
N ILE A 49 8.66 -7.41 -4.78
CA ILE A 49 7.92 -6.14 -4.78
C ILE A 49 8.32 -5.31 -5.99
N LEU A 50 7.32 -4.91 -6.78
CA LEU A 50 7.48 -3.98 -7.89
C LEU A 50 7.09 -2.57 -7.44
N ILE A 51 8.02 -1.63 -7.60
CA ILE A 51 7.76 -0.20 -7.40
C ILE A 51 7.45 0.42 -8.77
N ILE A 52 6.23 0.91 -8.93
CA ILE A 52 5.81 1.61 -10.15
C ILE A 52 5.75 3.11 -9.85
N SER A 53 6.46 3.90 -10.64
CA SER A 53 6.50 5.36 -10.48
C SER A 53 6.67 6.07 -11.83
N THR A 54 6.62 7.41 -11.82
CA THR A 54 6.90 8.19 -13.02
C THR A 54 8.36 8.02 -13.46
N PRO A 55 8.69 8.17 -14.76
CA PRO A 55 10.08 8.12 -15.23
C PRO A 55 11.00 9.12 -14.51
N HIS A 56 10.47 10.29 -14.14
CA HIS A 56 11.19 11.34 -13.42
C HIS A 56 11.56 10.92 -12.00
N ASP A 57 10.64 10.29 -11.27
CA ASP A 57 10.80 10.01 -9.83
C ASP A 57 11.46 8.64 -9.56
N LEU A 58 11.33 7.70 -10.48
CA LEU A 58 11.82 6.32 -10.32
C LEU A 58 13.30 6.22 -9.90
N PRO A 59 14.24 7.05 -10.39
CA PRO A 59 15.63 7.05 -9.92
C PRO A 59 15.77 7.34 -8.41
N GLY A 60 14.87 8.15 -7.84
CA GLY A 60 14.84 8.44 -6.40
C GLY A 60 14.52 7.20 -5.57
N PHE A 61 13.52 6.42 -5.98
CA PHE A 61 13.15 5.16 -5.34
C PHE A 61 14.27 4.12 -5.45
N LYS A 62 14.91 3.99 -6.62
CA LYS A 62 16.05 3.09 -6.81
C LYS A 62 17.22 3.43 -5.89
N ARG A 63 17.53 4.72 -5.69
CA ARG A 63 18.59 5.14 -4.75
C ARG A 63 18.23 4.84 -3.31
N LEU A 64 16.95 5.01 -2.93
CA LEU A 64 16.50 4.81 -1.55
C LEU A 64 16.42 3.35 -1.16
N LEU A 65 15.82 2.51 -2.01
CA LEU A 65 15.43 1.14 -1.68
C LEU A 65 16.43 0.08 -2.19
N GLY A 66 17.30 0.45 -3.16
CA GLY A 66 18.24 -0.48 -3.77
C GLY A 66 17.55 -1.65 -4.48
N ASP A 67 18.12 -2.84 -4.36
CA ASP A 67 17.52 -4.10 -4.85
C ASP A 67 16.75 -4.86 -3.77
N GLY A 68 16.82 -4.40 -2.51
CA GLY A 68 16.13 -4.97 -1.36
C GLY A 68 16.84 -6.16 -0.70
N SER A 69 17.98 -6.60 -1.24
CA SER A 69 18.72 -7.76 -0.70
C SER A 69 19.13 -7.57 0.76
N ASP A 70 19.43 -6.33 1.16
CA ASP A 70 19.85 -5.97 2.52
C ASP A 70 18.77 -6.26 3.58
N ILE A 71 17.50 -6.26 3.19
CA ILE A 71 16.35 -6.56 4.06
C ILE A 71 15.62 -7.84 3.64
N GLY A 72 16.28 -8.69 2.84
CA GLY A 72 15.77 -9.99 2.45
C GLY A 72 14.55 -9.98 1.54
N VAL A 73 14.31 -8.88 0.82
CA VAL A 73 13.30 -8.76 -0.24
C VAL A 73 13.97 -8.54 -1.59
N LYS A 74 13.18 -8.56 -2.66
CA LYS A 74 13.63 -8.22 -4.01
C LYS A 74 12.76 -7.08 -4.53
N PHE A 75 13.37 -5.91 -4.77
CA PHE A 75 12.71 -4.81 -5.46
C PHE A 75 12.97 -4.87 -6.96
N GLU A 76 11.90 -4.73 -7.73
CA GLU A 76 11.92 -4.42 -9.14
C GLU A 76 11.25 -3.05 -9.38
N TYR A 77 11.51 -2.44 -10.53
CA TYR A 77 11.11 -1.07 -10.82
C TYR A 77 10.54 -0.97 -12.21
N ALA A 78 9.39 -0.30 -12.34
CA ALA A 78 8.76 -0.04 -13.62
C ALA A 78 8.25 1.41 -13.72
N GLU A 79 8.19 1.90 -14.94
CA GLU A 79 7.72 3.25 -15.23
C GLU A 79 6.23 3.25 -15.55
N GLN A 80 5.51 4.22 -15.00
CA GLN A 80 4.18 4.63 -15.42
C GLN A 80 4.31 6.01 -16.07
N PRO A 81 4.36 6.11 -17.41
CA PRO A 81 4.59 7.38 -18.09
C PRO A 81 3.45 8.39 -17.95
N SER A 82 2.20 7.89 -17.82
CA SER A 82 0.99 8.69 -17.66
C SER A 82 0.09 8.10 -16.57
N PRO A 83 -0.66 8.92 -15.82
CA PRO A 83 -1.53 8.46 -14.74
C PRO A 83 -2.88 7.95 -15.29
N ASP A 84 -2.84 6.88 -16.08
CA ASP A 84 -4.01 6.33 -16.76
C ASP A 84 -4.90 5.45 -15.86
N GLY A 85 -4.77 5.59 -14.55
CA GLY A 85 -5.57 4.91 -13.54
C GLY A 85 -4.83 3.82 -12.77
N LEU A 86 -5.42 3.39 -11.63
CA LEU A 86 -4.77 2.45 -10.73
C LEU A 86 -4.66 1.04 -11.32
N ALA A 87 -5.64 0.61 -12.12
CA ALA A 87 -5.64 -0.72 -12.72
C ALA A 87 -4.53 -0.90 -13.78
N GLN A 88 -3.97 0.19 -14.32
CA GLN A 88 -2.82 0.13 -15.22
C GLN A 88 -1.60 -0.55 -14.57
N ALA A 89 -1.49 -0.51 -13.23
CA ALA A 89 -0.42 -1.16 -12.50
C ALA A 89 -0.31 -2.66 -12.80
N PHE A 90 -1.43 -3.35 -13.03
CA PHE A 90 -1.43 -4.78 -13.37
C PHE A 90 -0.98 -5.05 -14.80
N ILE A 91 -1.24 -4.12 -15.72
CA ILE A 91 -0.79 -4.19 -17.11
C ILE A 91 0.73 -3.96 -17.18
N ILE A 92 1.22 -2.90 -16.51
CA ILE A 92 2.65 -2.60 -16.41
C ILE A 92 3.39 -3.74 -15.72
N GLY A 93 2.82 -4.28 -14.64
CA GLY A 93 3.39 -5.34 -13.83
C GLY A 93 3.19 -6.76 -14.38
N GLU A 94 2.56 -6.96 -15.52
CA GLU A 94 2.19 -8.30 -16.04
C GLU A 94 3.35 -9.30 -16.04
N LYS A 95 4.50 -8.92 -16.58
CA LYS A 95 5.68 -9.79 -16.62
C LYS A 95 6.22 -10.12 -15.22
N PHE A 96 6.19 -9.14 -14.33
CA PHE A 96 6.60 -9.31 -12.94
C PHE A 96 5.62 -10.22 -12.20
N ILE A 97 4.31 -10.01 -12.35
CA ILE A 97 3.27 -10.82 -11.71
C ILE A 97 3.39 -12.29 -12.18
N GLY A 98 3.57 -12.50 -13.49
CA GLY A 98 3.60 -13.84 -14.06
C GLY A 98 2.30 -14.60 -13.78
N ASN A 99 2.42 -15.77 -13.12
CA ASN A 99 1.27 -16.61 -12.75
C ASN A 99 0.83 -16.43 -11.29
N ASP A 100 1.45 -15.51 -10.55
CA ASP A 100 1.17 -15.32 -9.13
C ASP A 100 -0.07 -14.47 -8.88
N SER A 101 -0.67 -14.62 -7.70
CA SER A 101 -1.58 -13.63 -7.13
C SER A 101 -0.81 -12.36 -6.78
N VAL A 102 -1.49 -11.22 -6.70
CA VAL A 102 -0.85 -9.94 -6.50
C VAL A 102 -1.56 -9.09 -5.44
N CYS A 103 -0.77 -8.42 -4.61
CA CYS A 103 -1.21 -7.33 -3.72
C CYS A 103 -0.78 -5.99 -4.32
N LEU A 104 -1.73 -5.08 -4.50
CA LEU A 104 -1.48 -3.69 -4.85
C LEU A 104 -1.69 -2.81 -3.63
N VAL A 105 -0.72 -1.96 -3.32
CA VAL A 105 -0.85 -0.91 -2.30
C VAL A 105 -0.50 0.45 -2.89
N LEU A 106 -1.28 1.48 -2.55
CA LEU A 106 -0.98 2.84 -2.97
C LEU A 106 0.16 3.42 -2.14
N GLY A 107 1.11 4.05 -2.81
CA GLY A 107 2.36 4.54 -2.23
C GLY A 107 2.23 5.66 -1.20
N ASP A 108 1.04 6.23 -1.07
CA ASP A 108 0.70 7.33 -0.18
C ASP A 108 -0.28 6.95 0.94
N ASN A 109 -0.60 5.67 1.09
CA ASN A 109 -1.48 5.16 2.14
C ASN A 109 -0.67 4.63 3.34
N ILE A 110 -1.05 5.08 4.52
CA ILE A 110 -0.47 4.66 5.79
C ILE A 110 -1.52 3.91 6.58
N PHE A 111 -1.16 2.71 7.06
CA PHE A 111 -2.02 1.86 7.88
C PHE A 111 -1.38 1.60 9.23
N TYR A 112 -2.16 1.75 10.29
CA TYR A 112 -1.75 1.39 11.64
C TYR A 112 -2.92 0.79 12.42
N GLY A 113 -2.71 -0.35 13.05
CA GLY A 113 -3.74 -0.96 13.89
C GLY A 113 -3.39 -2.36 14.37
N SER A 114 -3.94 -2.73 15.51
CA SER A 114 -3.77 -4.07 16.08
C SER A 114 -4.45 -5.13 15.20
N GLY A 115 -3.84 -6.30 15.07
CA GLY A 115 -4.41 -7.40 14.28
C GLY A 115 -4.22 -7.26 12.76
N PHE A 116 -3.57 -6.20 12.27
CA PHE A 116 -3.43 -5.97 10.83
C PHE A 116 -2.75 -7.12 10.10
N SER A 117 -1.68 -7.70 10.66
CA SER A 117 -1.01 -8.87 10.06
C SER A 117 -1.93 -10.08 9.90
N SER A 118 -2.95 -10.24 10.73
CA SER A 118 -3.95 -11.31 10.58
C SER A 118 -4.87 -11.07 9.39
N LEU A 119 -5.34 -9.82 9.23
CA LEU A 119 -6.17 -9.42 8.08
C LEU A 119 -5.39 -9.57 6.77
N LEU A 120 -4.12 -9.17 6.75
CA LEU A 120 -3.25 -9.33 5.58
C LEU A 120 -3.08 -10.81 5.21
N ARG A 121 -2.84 -11.68 6.19
CA ARG A 121 -2.71 -13.14 5.98
C ARG A 121 -4.00 -13.75 5.42
N GLN A 122 -5.15 -13.36 5.98
CA GLN A 122 -6.46 -13.78 5.45
C GLN A 122 -6.64 -13.35 3.99
N SER A 123 -6.21 -12.14 3.63
CA SER A 123 -6.32 -11.63 2.26
C SER A 123 -5.41 -12.38 1.28
N VAL A 124 -4.20 -12.74 1.71
CA VAL A 124 -3.30 -13.61 0.93
C VAL A 124 -3.97 -14.97 0.70
N GLU A 125 -4.52 -15.56 1.76
CA GLU A 125 -5.19 -16.86 1.68
C GLU A 125 -6.43 -16.83 0.78
N ASN A 126 -7.25 -15.77 0.87
CA ASN A 126 -8.38 -15.55 -0.02
C ASN A 126 -7.96 -15.59 -1.51
N ALA A 127 -6.89 -14.85 -1.85
CA ALA A 127 -6.43 -14.77 -3.24
C ALA A 127 -5.80 -16.06 -3.73
N GLU A 128 -4.93 -16.71 -2.92
CA GLU A 128 -4.13 -17.85 -3.34
C GLU A 128 -4.88 -19.18 -3.26
N LYS A 129 -5.72 -19.37 -2.22
CA LYS A 129 -6.40 -20.65 -1.99
C LYS A 129 -7.86 -20.65 -2.44
N HIS A 130 -8.53 -19.50 -2.32
CA HIS A 130 -9.97 -19.41 -2.56
C HIS A 130 -10.33 -18.67 -3.87
N ASN A 131 -9.33 -18.13 -4.58
CA ASN A 131 -9.53 -17.36 -5.81
C ASN A 131 -10.52 -16.20 -5.62
N LEU A 132 -10.39 -15.50 -4.47
CA LEU A 132 -11.22 -14.36 -4.07
C LEU A 132 -10.39 -13.10 -4.04
N ALA A 133 -10.90 -12.01 -4.61
CA ALA A 133 -10.37 -10.69 -4.40
C ALA A 133 -10.73 -10.18 -3.00
N THR A 134 -9.85 -9.39 -2.39
CA THR A 134 -10.11 -8.74 -1.09
C THR A 134 -9.77 -7.27 -1.14
N VAL A 135 -10.70 -6.44 -0.71
CA VAL A 135 -10.54 -5.01 -0.48
C VAL A 135 -10.81 -4.69 0.99
N PHE A 136 -10.36 -3.52 1.45
CA PHE A 136 -10.55 -3.10 2.84
C PHE A 136 -11.48 -1.90 2.90
N GLY A 137 -12.48 -1.97 3.79
CA GLY A 137 -13.40 -0.88 4.07
C GLY A 137 -13.00 -0.13 5.35
N TYR A 138 -12.88 1.18 5.27
CA TYR A 138 -12.64 2.06 6.42
C TYR A 138 -13.81 3.02 6.60
N TYR A 139 -14.35 3.10 7.83
CA TYR A 139 -15.49 3.96 8.12
C TYR A 139 -15.08 5.43 8.11
N VAL A 140 -15.72 6.23 7.27
CA VAL A 140 -15.47 7.68 7.10
C VAL A 140 -16.77 8.49 7.21
N ASN A 141 -16.64 9.79 7.44
CA ASN A 141 -17.79 10.70 7.51
C ASN A 141 -18.14 11.33 6.16
N ASP A 142 -17.23 11.25 5.18
CA ASP A 142 -17.31 11.84 3.84
C ASP A 142 -17.09 10.79 2.74
N PRO A 143 -17.90 9.72 2.70
CA PRO A 143 -17.69 8.56 1.82
C PRO A 143 -17.75 8.91 0.33
N GLU A 144 -18.47 9.95 -0.08
CA GLU A 144 -18.61 10.41 -1.46
C GLU A 144 -17.26 10.79 -2.13
N ARG A 145 -16.21 10.96 -1.35
CA ARG A 145 -14.88 11.26 -1.88
C ARG A 145 -14.11 10.04 -2.39
N TYR A 146 -14.58 8.84 -2.06
CA TYR A 146 -13.87 7.57 -2.24
C TYR A 146 -14.69 6.56 -3.04
N GLY A 147 -14.08 5.47 -3.43
CA GLY A 147 -14.84 4.26 -3.74
C GLY A 147 -15.54 3.77 -2.48
N VAL A 148 -16.82 3.46 -2.56
CA VAL A 148 -17.65 3.06 -1.41
C VAL A 148 -18.11 1.62 -1.59
N ALA A 149 -17.96 0.78 -0.57
CA ALA A 149 -18.40 -0.59 -0.56
C ALA A 149 -19.51 -0.81 0.47
N GLU A 150 -20.56 -1.54 0.07
CA GLU A 150 -21.55 -2.15 0.95
C GLU A 150 -21.26 -3.65 1.05
N PHE A 151 -21.40 -4.23 2.23
CA PHE A 151 -21.12 -5.65 2.46
C PHE A 151 -21.94 -6.22 3.62
N ASP A 152 -22.10 -7.54 3.60
CA ASP A 152 -22.82 -8.28 4.64
C ASP A 152 -21.92 -8.60 5.86
N SER A 153 -22.52 -9.22 6.88
CA SER A 153 -21.82 -9.63 8.10
C SER A 153 -20.71 -10.66 7.88
N GLN A 154 -20.71 -11.33 6.72
CA GLN A 154 -19.69 -12.32 6.32
C GLN A 154 -18.61 -11.68 5.43
N GLY A 155 -18.67 -10.38 5.19
CA GLY A 155 -17.75 -9.65 4.33
C GLY A 155 -17.95 -9.90 2.83
N ASN A 156 -19.09 -10.44 2.41
CA ASN A 156 -19.42 -10.49 0.99
C ASN A 156 -19.80 -9.08 0.52
N CYS A 157 -19.16 -8.61 -0.53
CA CYS A 157 -19.50 -7.32 -1.12
C CYS A 157 -20.88 -7.38 -1.77
N LEU A 158 -21.74 -6.42 -1.45
CA LEU A 158 -23.09 -6.29 -2.01
C LEU A 158 -23.14 -5.23 -3.11
N SER A 159 -22.39 -4.13 -2.93
CA SER A 159 -22.23 -3.10 -3.94
C SER A 159 -20.88 -2.40 -3.79
N ILE A 160 -20.34 -1.88 -4.89
CA ILE A 160 -19.15 -1.04 -4.89
C ILE A 160 -19.29 0.04 -5.97
N GLU A 161 -19.11 1.30 -5.59
CA GLU A 161 -19.33 2.45 -6.46
C GLU A 161 -18.20 3.47 -6.29
N GLU A 162 -17.71 4.03 -7.40
CA GLU A 162 -16.68 5.07 -7.38
C GLU A 162 -17.31 6.44 -7.14
N LYS A 163 -16.95 7.10 -6.05
CA LYS A 163 -17.38 8.46 -5.68
C LYS A 163 -18.87 8.71 -5.91
N PRO A 164 -19.74 7.91 -5.29
CA PRO A 164 -21.19 8.02 -5.49
C PRO A 164 -21.73 9.34 -4.92
N GLU A 165 -22.66 9.97 -5.63
CA GLU A 165 -23.37 11.16 -5.11
C GLU A 165 -24.24 10.83 -3.89
N ASN A 166 -24.76 9.61 -3.83
CA ASN A 166 -25.58 9.09 -2.74
C ASN A 166 -24.99 7.77 -2.23
N PRO A 167 -24.00 7.81 -1.33
CA PRO A 167 -23.33 6.61 -0.83
C PRO A 167 -24.28 5.66 -0.10
N LYS A 168 -24.22 4.36 -0.39
CA LYS A 168 -25.03 3.33 0.27
C LYS A 168 -24.46 2.91 1.63
N SER A 169 -23.19 3.23 1.90
CA SER A 169 -22.54 2.98 3.16
C SER A 169 -21.51 4.06 3.47
N ASN A 170 -20.97 4.06 4.69
CA ASN A 170 -19.86 4.91 5.10
C ASN A 170 -18.49 4.23 4.97
N TYR A 171 -18.40 3.07 4.30
CA TYR A 171 -17.14 2.35 4.18
C TYR A 171 -16.41 2.72 2.89
N ALA A 172 -15.41 3.58 3.02
CA ALA A 172 -14.47 3.90 1.94
C ALA A 172 -13.56 2.69 1.66
N VAL A 173 -13.36 2.37 0.39
CA VAL A 173 -12.37 1.38 -0.05
C VAL A 173 -11.00 2.04 -0.03
N VAL A 174 -10.12 1.53 0.82
CA VAL A 174 -8.78 2.07 0.98
C VAL A 174 -7.80 1.53 -0.06
N GLY A 175 -6.65 2.18 -0.23
CA GLY A 175 -5.67 1.86 -1.25
C GLY A 175 -4.84 0.60 -0.99
N LEU A 176 -5.49 -0.50 -0.66
CA LEU A 176 -4.89 -1.81 -0.43
C LEU A 176 -5.79 -2.92 -1.00
N TYR A 177 -5.27 -3.69 -1.92
CA TYR A 177 -6.04 -4.63 -2.73
C TYR A 177 -5.30 -5.95 -2.88
N PHE A 178 -5.97 -7.07 -2.69
CA PHE A 178 -5.45 -8.42 -2.92
C PHE A 178 -6.26 -9.11 -4.01
N TYR A 179 -5.58 -9.59 -5.03
CA TYR A 179 -6.23 -10.22 -6.19
C TYR A 179 -5.60 -11.55 -6.58
N PRO A 180 -6.42 -12.51 -7.03
CA PRO A 180 -5.94 -13.65 -7.82
C PRO A 180 -5.28 -13.17 -9.12
N ASN A 181 -4.50 -14.04 -9.76
CA ASN A 181 -3.81 -13.74 -11.02
C ASN A 181 -4.74 -13.21 -12.14
N SER A 182 -6.00 -13.62 -12.13
CA SER A 182 -7.02 -13.16 -13.12
C SER A 182 -7.17 -11.64 -13.22
N VAL A 183 -6.66 -10.88 -12.25
CA VAL A 183 -6.70 -9.41 -12.28
C VAL A 183 -5.98 -8.83 -13.48
N VAL A 184 -4.92 -9.48 -13.97
CA VAL A 184 -4.15 -9.01 -15.13
C VAL A 184 -5.04 -8.98 -16.37
N GLU A 185 -5.76 -10.06 -16.64
CA GLU A 185 -6.68 -10.12 -17.78
C GLU A 185 -7.90 -9.21 -17.59
N ILE A 186 -8.40 -9.07 -16.37
CA ILE A 186 -9.48 -8.12 -16.08
C ILE A 186 -9.02 -6.70 -16.40
N ALA A 187 -7.84 -6.29 -15.91
CA ALA A 187 -7.30 -4.95 -16.11
C ALA A 187 -7.09 -4.61 -17.60
N LYS A 188 -6.71 -5.58 -18.42
CA LYS A 188 -6.57 -5.41 -19.87
C LYS A 188 -7.91 -5.20 -20.60
N ASN A 189 -8.99 -5.71 -20.05
CA ASN A 189 -10.31 -5.75 -20.71
C ASN A 189 -11.29 -4.69 -20.21
N ILE A 190 -11.01 -4.00 -19.09
CA ILE A 190 -11.85 -2.88 -18.65
C ILE A 190 -11.66 -1.68 -19.56
N LYS A 191 -12.71 -0.85 -19.67
CA LYS A 191 -12.66 0.39 -20.44
C LYS A 191 -12.34 1.56 -19.51
N PRO A 192 -11.61 2.57 -20.03
CA PRO A 192 -11.42 3.81 -19.30
C PRO A 192 -12.74 4.46 -18.89
N SER A 193 -12.78 5.06 -17.71
CA SER A 193 -13.93 5.83 -17.24
C SER A 193 -14.11 7.14 -18.03
N ALA A 194 -15.13 7.92 -17.71
CA ALA A 194 -15.34 9.25 -18.27
C ALA A 194 -14.15 10.21 -18.00
N ARG A 195 -13.29 9.90 -17.00
CA ARG A 195 -12.06 10.61 -16.70
C ARG A 195 -10.86 10.15 -17.53
N GLY A 196 -11.02 9.13 -18.37
CA GLY A 196 -9.95 8.52 -19.15
C GLY A 196 -9.08 7.55 -18.34
N GLU A 197 -9.48 7.17 -17.12
CA GLU A 197 -8.71 6.32 -16.21
C GLU A 197 -9.22 4.87 -16.19
N LEU A 198 -8.30 3.92 -16.12
CA LEU A 198 -8.58 2.51 -15.81
C LEU A 198 -8.81 2.37 -14.31
N GLU A 199 -10.10 2.45 -13.92
CA GLU A 199 -10.49 2.52 -12.53
C GLU A 199 -10.34 1.17 -11.81
N ILE A 200 -9.79 1.21 -10.60
CA ILE A 200 -9.72 0.01 -9.75
C ILE A 200 -11.11 -0.45 -9.33
N THR A 201 -12.05 0.48 -9.16
CA THR A 201 -13.44 0.18 -8.83
C THR A 201 -14.09 -0.66 -9.92
N THR A 202 -13.79 -0.42 -11.22
CA THR A 202 -14.28 -1.25 -12.32
C THR A 202 -13.72 -2.68 -12.25
N VAL A 203 -12.45 -2.85 -11.87
CA VAL A 203 -11.86 -4.18 -11.60
C VAL A 203 -12.63 -4.87 -10.48
N ASN A 204 -12.91 -4.17 -9.39
CA ASN A 204 -13.66 -4.70 -8.25
C ASN A 204 -15.09 -5.08 -8.64
N GLN A 205 -15.76 -4.29 -9.50
CA GLN A 205 -17.10 -4.61 -10.01
C GLN A 205 -17.11 -5.94 -10.78
N VAL A 206 -16.08 -6.23 -11.59
CA VAL A 206 -15.96 -7.53 -12.28
C VAL A 206 -15.86 -8.69 -11.29
N TYR A 207 -15.10 -8.52 -10.18
CA TYR A 207 -15.05 -9.54 -9.12
C TYR A 207 -16.38 -9.65 -8.36
N LEU A 208 -17.06 -8.53 -8.13
CA LEU A 208 -18.40 -8.52 -7.51
C LEU A 208 -19.43 -9.29 -8.37
N GLU A 209 -19.49 -9.03 -9.67
CA GLU A 209 -20.39 -9.74 -10.62
C GLU A 209 -20.11 -11.25 -10.65
N ARG A 210 -18.89 -11.67 -10.35
CA ARG A 210 -18.50 -13.08 -10.26
C ARG A 210 -18.70 -13.68 -8.86
N GLU A 211 -19.25 -12.93 -7.91
CA GLU A 211 -19.39 -13.31 -6.50
C GLU A 211 -18.04 -13.66 -5.84
N LYS A 212 -16.97 -12.98 -6.26
CA LYS A 212 -15.58 -13.23 -5.83
C LYS A 212 -14.91 -12.03 -5.18
N LEU A 213 -15.67 -11.07 -4.64
CA LEU A 213 -15.16 -9.92 -3.93
C LEU A 213 -15.50 -10.00 -2.44
N LYS A 214 -14.48 -9.93 -1.61
CA LYS A 214 -14.59 -9.80 -0.16
C LYS A 214 -14.21 -8.40 0.30
N VAL A 215 -14.95 -7.89 1.29
CA VAL A 215 -14.63 -6.65 2.00
C VAL A 215 -14.24 -6.99 3.43
N LEU A 216 -13.04 -6.61 3.85
CA LEU A 216 -12.61 -6.73 5.24
C LEU A 216 -12.65 -5.35 5.91
N PRO A 217 -13.53 -5.15 6.92
CA PRO A 217 -13.60 -3.86 7.59
C PRO A 217 -12.38 -3.65 8.50
N LEU A 218 -11.74 -2.49 8.36
CA LEU A 218 -10.79 -1.98 9.32
C LEU A 218 -11.58 -1.41 10.51
N GLN A 219 -11.55 -2.13 11.62
CA GLN A 219 -12.37 -1.84 12.79
C GLN A 219 -11.84 -0.66 13.62
N ARG A 220 -12.57 -0.30 14.67
CA ARG A 220 -12.11 0.72 15.65
C ARG A 220 -10.73 0.38 16.18
N GLY A 221 -9.87 1.38 16.26
CA GLY A 221 -8.46 1.21 16.64
C GLY A 221 -7.52 1.11 15.45
N PHE A 222 -8.04 1.01 14.21
CA PHE A 222 -7.25 1.24 13.00
C PHE A 222 -7.19 2.73 12.67
N ALA A 223 -6.04 3.16 12.19
CA ALA A 223 -5.85 4.40 11.48
C ALA A 223 -5.48 4.10 10.03
N TRP A 224 -6.25 4.68 9.13
CA TRP A 224 -5.90 4.84 7.73
C TRP A 224 -5.70 6.32 7.47
N LEU A 225 -4.51 6.69 7.00
CA LEU A 225 -4.13 8.08 6.80
C LEU A 225 -3.88 8.28 5.30
N ASP A 226 -4.68 9.13 4.70
CA ASP A 226 -4.49 9.66 3.35
C ASP A 226 -3.61 10.92 3.46
N THR A 227 -2.50 10.93 2.76
CA THR A 227 -1.53 12.04 2.79
C THR A 227 -1.70 12.98 1.59
N GLY A 228 -2.94 13.20 1.14
CA GLY A 228 -3.28 13.91 -0.09
C GLY A 228 -3.16 15.44 -0.04
N THR A 229 -3.12 16.04 1.15
CA THR A 229 -3.05 17.49 1.37
C THR A 229 -1.93 17.83 2.35
N HIS A 230 -1.55 19.13 2.46
CA HIS A 230 -0.55 19.58 3.43
C HIS A 230 -0.98 19.26 4.87
N ASP A 231 -2.26 19.47 5.19
CA ASP A 231 -2.80 19.19 6.53
C ASP A 231 -2.75 17.69 6.84
N SER A 232 -3.27 16.83 5.95
CA SER A 232 -3.25 15.39 6.16
C SER A 232 -1.83 14.80 6.21
N LEU A 233 -0.87 15.40 5.49
CA LEU A 233 0.55 15.02 5.57
C LEU A 233 1.14 15.34 6.95
N SER A 234 0.84 16.53 7.49
CA SER A 234 1.26 16.96 8.83
C SER A 234 0.62 16.10 9.92
N GLU A 235 -0.68 15.85 9.82
CA GLU A 235 -1.42 14.99 10.75
C GLU A 235 -0.86 13.55 10.77
N ALA A 236 -0.57 12.97 9.61
CA ALA A 236 0.04 11.65 9.50
C ALA A 236 1.39 11.61 10.20
N SER A 237 2.25 12.62 9.98
CA SER A 237 3.56 12.70 10.62
C SER A 237 3.43 12.82 12.14
N THR A 238 2.53 13.66 12.63
CA THR A 238 2.26 13.84 14.06
C THR A 238 1.70 12.56 14.69
N PHE A 239 0.78 11.89 14.02
CA PHE A 239 0.21 10.62 14.49
C PHE A 239 1.30 9.56 14.69
N ILE A 240 2.15 9.35 13.68
CA ILE A 240 3.24 8.36 13.76
C ILE A 240 4.23 8.75 14.87
N GLU A 241 4.60 10.02 14.98
CA GLU A 241 5.50 10.53 16.03
C GLU A 241 4.96 10.20 17.42
N VAL A 242 3.68 10.50 17.67
CA VAL A 242 3.04 10.24 18.98
C VAL A 242 3.03 8.76 19.31
N ILE A 243 2.64 7.91 18.36
CA ILE A 243 2.59 6.45 18.58
C ILE A 243 3.99 5.90 18.87
N GLU A 244 4.99 6.23 18.06
CA GLU A 244 6.36 5.74 18.26
C GLU A 244 6.95 6.21 19.57
N LYS A 245 6.78 7.47 19.94
CA LYS A 245 7.25 8.01 21.23
C LYS A 245 6.58 7.38 22.43
N ARG A 246 5.30 7.04 22.35
CA ARG A 246 4.55 6.44 23.45
C ARG A 246 4.84 4.96 23.64
N GLN A 247 4.99 4.22 22.55
CA GLN A 247 5.23 2.78 22.61
C GLN A 247 6.72 2.42 22.71
N GLY A 248 7.61 3.30 22.26
CA GLY A 248 9.02 2.98 22.11
C GLY A 248 9.30 1.99 20.98
N LEU A 249 8.33 1.73 20.13
CA LEU A 249 8.41 0.84 18.96
C LEU A 249 8.20 1.65 17.69
N LYS A 250 8.89 1.26 16.63
CA LYS A 250 8.75 1.93 15.33
C LYS A 250 7.60 1.37 14.51
N VAL A 251 6.94 2.24 13.77
CA VAL A 251 5.97 1.89 12.74
C VAL A 251 6.69 1.78 11.40
N ALA A 252 6.39 0.76 10.60
CA ALA A 252 6.98 0.57 9.28
C ALA A 252 8.54 0.56 9.25
N CYS A 253 9.16 -0.02 10.26
CA CYS A 253 10.59 -0.27 10.29
C CYS A 253 10.90 -1.52 9.47
N LEU A 254 11.40 -1.35 8.25
CA LEU A 254 11.57 -2.46 7.30
C LEU A 254 12.58 -3.50 7.80
N GLU A 255 13.67 -3.04 8.41
CA GLU A 255 14.73 -3.88 8.96
C GLU A 255 14.20 -4.74 10.14
N GLU A 256 13.42 -4.15 11.04
CA GLU A 256 12.79 -4.89 12.14
C GLU A 256 11.78 -5.93 11.63
N ILE A 257 10.96 -5.57 10.62
CA ILE A 257 10.01 -6.50 10.02
C ILE A 257 10.75 -7.67 9.38
N ALA A 258 11.80 -7.40 8.62
CA ALA A 258 12.65 -8.42 7.99
C ALA A 258 13.28 -9.35 9.02
N TYR A 259 13.81 -8.81 10.11
CA TYR A 259 14.37 -9.57 11.22
C TYR A 259 13.30 -10.45 11.89
N LYS A 260 12.17 -9.87 12.29
CA LYS A 260 11.07 -10.64 12.91
C LYS A 260 10.46 -11.71 12.02
N ARG A 261 10.59 -11.55 10.71
CA ARG A 261 10.22 -12.56 9.70
C ARG A 261 11.30 -13.61 9.48
N GLY A 262 12.48 -13.46 10.07
CA GLY A 262 13.61 -14.36 9.88
C GLY A 262 14.24 -14.27 8.47
N TRP A 263 14.06 -13.14 7.79
CA TRP A 263 14.65 -12.91 6.47
C TRP A 263 16.08 -12.41 6.54
N ILE A 264 16.43 -11.71 7.62
CA ILE A 264 17.78 -11.28 7.96
C ILE A 264 18.09 -11.59 9.42
N SER A 265 19.39 -11.67 9.78
CA SER A 265 19.82 -11.90 11.14
C SER A 265 19.93 -10.57 11.93
N ILE A 266 20.05 -10.67 13.26
CA ILE A 266 20.24 -9.49 14.10
C ILE A 266 21.57 -8.79 13.81
N GLU A 267 22.62 -9.52 13.45
CA GLU A 267 23.90 -8.98 13.04
C GLU A 267 23.75 -8.13 11.78
N GLN A 268 22.97 -8.60 10.81
CA GLN A 268 22.66 -7.83 9.59
C GLN A 268 21.89 -6.54 9.92
N VAL A 269 20.92 -6.59 10.86
CA VAL A 269 20.22 -5.38 11.33
C VAL A 269 21.21 -4.39 11.94
N HIS A 270 22.13 -4.86 12.78
CA HIS A 270 23.15 -3.99 13.39
C HIS A 270 24.12 -3.41 12.36
N GLU A 271 24.50 -4.15 11.31
CA GLU A 271 25.29 -3.61 10.21
C GLU A 271 24.55 -2.48 9.48
N LEU A 272 23.26 -2.67 9.16
CA LEU A 272 22.40 -1.64 8.54
C LEU A 272 22.25 -0.40 9.44
N ALA A 273 22.28 -0.56 10.76
CA ALA A 273 22.16 0.54 11.71
C ALA A 273 23.39 1.42 11.79
N LYS A 274 24.62 0.89 11.51
CA LYS A 274 25.88 1.63 11.68
C LYS A 274 25.93 3.01 11.03
N PRO A 275 25.51 3.19 9.75
CA PRO A 275 25.49 4.50 9.12
C PRO A 275 24.54 5.51 9.80
N MET A 276 23.53 4.99 10.52
CA MET A 276 22.45 5.75 11.15
C MET A 276 22.60 5.90 12.66
N ILE A 277 23.71 5.46 13.26
CA ILE A 277 23.88 5.41 14.72
C ILE A 277 23.74 6.78 15.42
N LYS A 278 23.93 7.87 14.68
CA LYS A 278 23.82 9.24 15.20
C LYS A 278 22.36 9.73 15.35
N ASN A 279 21.39 9.00 14.80
CA ASN A 279 19.97 9.36 14.89
C ASN A 279 19.16 8.28 15.64
N GLY A 280 17.93 8.64 16.02
CA GLY A 280 17.05 7.75 16.80
C GLY A 280 16.63 6.47 16.07
N TYR A 281 16.58 6.48 14.73
CA TYR A 281 16.25 5.29 13.94
C TYR A 281 17.36 4.24 14.04
N GLY A 282 18.60 4.63 13.78
CA GLY A 282 19.75 3.72 13.90
C GLY A 282 19.98 3.23 15.33
N GLN A 283 19.79 4.10 16.35
CA GLN A 283 19.86 3.70 17.76
C GLN A 283 18.77 2.67 18.12
N TYR A 284 17.56 2.83 17.59
CA TYR A 284 16.50 1.84 17.75
C TYR A 284 16.90 0.47 17.20
N LEU A 285 17.43 0.43 15.96
CA LEU A 285 17.89 -0.82 15.34
C LEU A 285 19.02 -1.49 16.13
N MET A 286 19.97 -0.72 16.67
CA MET A 286 21.07 -1.25 17.50
C MET A 286 20.60 -1.85 18.83
N ASN A 287 19.42 -1.45 19.31
CA ASN A 287 18.84 -1.96 20.57
C ASN A 287 17.88 -3.16 20.35
N LEU A 288 17.61 -3.56 19.11
CA LEU A 288 16.84 -4.78 18.83
C LEU A 288 17.61 -6.02 19.31
N LYS A 289 16.85 -7.00 19.82
CA LYS A 289 17.38 -8.26 20.38
C LYS A 289 16.74 -9.45 19.70
#